data_87dd06d365beb6cfededacc45f4d4d4f
#
_entry.id   87dd06d365beb6cfededacc45f4d4d4f
#
_cell.length_a   1.000
_cell.length_b   1.000
_cell.length_c   1.000
_cell.angle_alpha   90.00
_cell.angle_beta   90.00
_cell.angle_gamma   90.00
#
_symmetry.space_group_name_H-M   'P 1'
#
loop_
_entity.id
_entity.type
_entity.pdbx_description
1 polymer ?
#
loop_
_entity_poly.entity_id
_entity_poly.type
_entity_poly.pdbx_seq_one_letter_code
_entity_poly.pdbx_strand_id
1 'polypeptide(L)'
;MSAIDDLPPLREVIRRHALSARKSLGQNFLLDLNLTARIARAAGPLEDATVIEIGPGPGGLTRALLALGARHVIAVERDERALGALEEISRRYPGRLEIVCADAQHFDPRPLLGSTRAKIIANLPYNIATALLIDWLSIEPWPPWYDMMVLMFQREVAERIVARENDEAYGRLGVLANWRAETKILFDISPAAFVPQPKVTSSVVRLVPRLAPQACERRALEQVAAAAFGQRRKMLRQSLKSLAVDPARLATAAHVDVTRRAETVPVDGFVAMARELTDIRNIKSNMP
;
A
#
# COMPACT_ATOMS: atom_id res chain seq x y z
N MET A 1 8.99 -22.70 21.53
CA MET A 1 8.92 -21.89 20.30
C MET A 1 10.30 -21.93 19.67
N SER A 2 10.43 -22.50 18.46
CA SER A 2 11.71 -22.47 17.76
C SER A 2 12.04 -21.02 17.41
N ALA A 3 13.23 -20.55 17.78
CA ALA A 3 13.72 -19.25 17.40
C ALA A 3 13.82 -19.19 15.87
N ILE A 4 13.40 -18.06 15.27
CA ILE A 4 13.50 -17.85 13.82
C ILE A 4 14.97 -17.71 13.39
N ASP A 5 15.81 -17.24 14.31
CA ASP A 5 17.26 -17.13 14.24
C ASP A 5 17.84 -17.16 15.68
N ASP A 6 19.15 -16.99 15.82
CA ASP A 6 19.90 -16.98 17.07
C ASP A 6 20.09 -15.55 17.68
N LEU A 7 19.42 -14.55 17.13
CA LEU A 7 19.46 -13.19 17.64
C LEU A 7 18.63 -13.03 18.94
N PRO A 8 18.95 -12.04 19.78
CA PRO A 8 18.22 -11.78 21.03
C PRO A 8 16.72 -11.56 20.80
N PRO A 9 15.87 -11.86 21.80
CA PRO A 9 14.44 -11.56 21.74
C PRO A 9 14.19 -10.07 21.49
N LEU A 10 13.19 -9.73 20.66
CA LEU A 10 12.89 -8.32 20.29
C LEU A 10 12.66 -7.41 21.50
N ARG A 11 12.09 -7.93 22.60
CA ARG A 11 11.91 -7.14 23.84
C ARG A 11 13.26 -6.72 24.44
N GLU A 12 14.27 -7.55 24.35
CA GLU A 12 15.63 -7.24 24.79
C GLU A 12 16.29 -6.23 23.87
N VAL A 13 16.17 -6.38 22.56
CA VAL A 13 16.65 -5.44 21.55
C VAL A 13 16.05 -4.05 21.79
N ILE A 14 14.73 -3.96 21.95
CA ILE A 14 14.02 -2.71 22.25
C ILE A 14 14.58 -2.03 23.51
N ARG A 15 14.81 -2.81 24.57
CA ARG A 15 15.37 -2.28 25.83
C ARG A 15 16.81 -1.79 25.63
N ARG A 16 17.66 -2.59 24.97
CA ARG A 16 19.09 -2.30 24.74
C ARG A 16 19.28 -1.01 23.94
N HIS A 17 18.48 -0.83 22.88
CA HIS A 17 18.53 0.33 22.00
C HIS A 17 17.59 1.47 22.39
N ALA A 18 16.96 1.41 23.57
CA ALA A 18 16.00 2.41 24.06
C ALA A 18 14.88 2.75 23.05
N LEU A 19 14.39 1.74 22.30
CA LEU A 19 13.38 1.87 21.24
C LEU A 19 11.97 1.96 21.82
N SER A 20 11.67 2.98 22.61
CA SER A 20 10.28 3.24 22.99
C SER A 20 9.48 3.73 21.76
N ALA A 21 8.31 3.13 21.53
CA ALA A 21 7.45 3.53 20.42
C ALA A 21 7.01 5.00 20.54
N ARG A 22 7.16 5.77 19.47
CA ARG A 22 6.76 7.19 19.42
C ARG A 22 5.43 7.34 18.68
N LYS A 23 4.44 7.95 19.34
CA LYS A 23 3.14 8.25 18.72
C LYS A 23 3.28 9.15 17.48
N SER A 24 4.20 10.11 17.51
CA SER A 24 4.49 11.01 16.38
C SER A 24 4.98 10.27 15.13
N LEU A 25 5.58 9.08 15.31
CA LEU A 25 6.01 8.22 14.21
C LEU A 25 5.01 7.11 13.88
N GLY A 26 3.85 7.06 14.55
CA GLY A 26 2.83 6.03 14.32
C GLY A 26 3.28 4.59 14.64
N GLN A 27 4.30 4.44 15.52
CA GLN A 27 4.95 3.16 15.78
C GLN A 27 4.10 2.22 16.63
N ASN A 28 3.92 0.98 16.16
CA ASN A 28 3.35 -0.16 16.86
C ASN A 28 4.18 -1.39 16.47
N PHE A 29 4.99 -1.90 17.40
CA PHE A 29 5.94 -2.98 17.11
C PHE A 29 5.26 -4.35 17.25
N LEU A 30 5.49 -5.21 16.27
CA LEU A 30 5.17 -6.63 16.34
C LEU A 30 6.34 -7.37 17.00
N LEU A 31 6.07 -8.04 18.12
CA LEU A 31 7.12 -8.74 18.87
C LEU A 31 7.08 -10.26 18.69
N ASP A 32 6.01 -10.80 18.13
CA ASP A 32 5.87 -12.23 17.84
C ASP A 32 6.52 -12.56 16.48
N LEU A 33 7.64 -13.23 16.52
CA LEU A 33 8.40 -13.64 15.33
C LEU A 33 7.65 -14.70 14.48
N ASN A 34 6.73 -15.48 15.06
CA ASN A 34 5.89 -16.38 14.24
C ASN A 34 4.91 -15.57 13.39
N LEU A 35 4.38 -14.49 13.95
CA LEU A 35 3.48 -13.60 13.23
C LEU A 35 4.22 -12.85 12.12
N THR A 36 5.41 -12.29 12.39
CA THR A 36 6.22 -11.66 11.34
C THR A 36 6.64 -12.65 10.25
N ALA A 37 6.95 -13.90 10.62
CA ALA A 37 7.20 -14.95 9.65
C ALA A 37 5.95 -15.30 8.82
N ARG A 38 4.75 -15.26 9.42
CA ARG A 38 3.49 -15.44 8.68
C ARG A 38 3.27 -14.33 7.65
N ILE A 39 3.58 -13.06 8.01
CA ILE A 39 3.53 -11.92 7.09
C ILE A 39 4.53 -12.11 5.95
N ALA A 40 5.76 -12.46 6.25
CA ALA A 40 6.80 -12.68 5.24
C ALA A 40 6.43 -13.81 4.26
N ARG A 41 5.93 -14.96 4.77
CA ARG A 41 5.45 -16.08 3.93
C ARG A 41 4.28 -15.71 3.03
N ALA A 42 3.48 -14.72 3.40
CA ALA A 42 2.35 -14.26 2.60
C ALA A 42 2.78 -13.65 1.24
N ALA A 43 4.04 -13.29 1.10
CA ALA A 43 4.63 -12.81 -0.16
C ALA A 43 5.13 -13.95 -1.09
N GLY A 44 4.91 -15.22 -0.73
CA GLY A 44 5.41 -16.38 -1.48
C GLY A 44 6.94 -16.55 -1.34
N PRO A 45 7.60 -17.25 -2.29
CA PRO A 45 9.03 -17.48 -2.28
C PRO A 45 9.84 -16.18 -2.20
N LEU A 46 10.91 -16.18 -1.38
CA LEU A 46 11.74 -14.99 -1.14
C LEU A 46 13.21 -15.21 -1.59
N GLU A 47 13.61 -16.40 -1.93
CA GLU A 47 15.02 -16.79 -2.16
C GLU A 47 15.70 -15.95 -3.24
N ASP A 48 14.97 -15.59 -4.29
CA ASP A 48 15.46 -14.73 -5.37
C ASP A 48 14.95 -13.28 -5.27
N ALA A 49 14.20 -12.96 -4.20
CA ALA A 49 13.55 -11.68 -4.10
C ALA A 49 14.44 -10.62 -3.45
N THR A 50 14.45 -9.43 -4.03
CA THR A 50 14.78 -8.20 -3.32
C THR A 50 13.51 -7.70 -2.64
N VAL A 51 13.59 -7.42 -1.34
CA VAL A 51 12.47 -6.92 -0.54
C VAL A 51 12.77 -5.51 -0.07
N ILE A 52 11.79 -4.61 -0.22
CA ILE A 52 11.80 -3.31 0.43
C ILE A 52 10.91 -3.38 1.64
N GLU A 53 11.48 -3.13 2.80
CA GLU A 53 10.76 -3.02 4.06
C GLU A 53 10.74 -1.56 4.52
N ILE A 54 9.55 -1.03 4.76
CA ILE A 54 9.37 0.33 5.26
C ILE A 54 9.05 0.28 6.75
N GLY A 55 9.83 1.02 7.55
CA GLY A 55 9.66 1.10 8.99
C GLY A 55 9.96 -0.22 9.70
N PRO A 56 11.15 -0.81 9.52
CA PRO A 56 11.52 -2.08 10.16
C PRO A 56 11.50 -1.99 11.71
N GLY A 57 11.68 -0.80 12.27
CA GLY A 57 11.75 -0.59 13.72
C GLY A 57 12.81 -1.49 14.36
N PRO A 58 12.46 -2.32 15.39
CA PRO A 58 13.42 -3.23 16.03
C PRO A 58 13.81 -4.44 15.16
N GLY A 59 13.35 -4.51 13.90
CA GLY A 59 13.76 -5.53 12.93
C GLY A 59 13.02 -6.87 13.01
N GLY A 60 11.83 -6.91 13.61
CA GLY A 60 11.09 -8.17 13.74
C GLY A 60 10.69 -8.79 12.41
N LEU A 61 10.19 -8.00 11.48
CA LEU A 61 9.84 -8.46 10.13
C LEU A 61 11.12 -8.62 9.28
N THR A 62 12.10 -7.75 9.41
CA THR A 62 13.42 -7.87 8.76
C THR A 62 14.06 -9.24 9.02
N ARG A 63 14.08 -9.66 10.30
CA ARG A 63 14.60 -10.99 10.70
C ARG A 63 13.83 -12.12 10.02
N ALA A 64 12.50 -12.01 9.97
CA ALA A 64 11.66 -13.02 9.31
C ALA A 64 11.94 -13.10 7.80
N LEU A 65 12.08 -11.98 7.12
CA LEU A 65 12.40 -11.92 5.69
C LEU A 65 13.74 -12.58 5.39
N LEU A 66 14.78 -12.24 6.15
CA LEU A 66 16.13 -12.79 5.97
C LEU A 66 16.20 -14.29 6.32
N ALA A 67 15.55 -14.72 7.41
CA ALA A 67 15.50 -16.13 7.83
C ALA A 67 14.73 -17.01 6.85
N LEU A 68 13.71 -16.44 6.18
CA LEU A 68 12.94 -17.12 5.12
C LEU A 68 13.60 -17.03 3.73
N GLY A 69 14.85 -16.58 3.66
CA GLY A 69 15.67 -16.70 2.47
C GLY A 69 15.69 -15.47 1.57
N ALA A 70 15.07 -14.33 1.92
CA ALA A 70 15.13 -13.13 1.08
C ALA A 70 16.56 -12.86 0.62
N ARG A 71 16.77 -12.78 -0.70
CA ARG A 71 18.10 -12.58 -1.27
C ARG A 71 18.73 -11.28 -0.76
N HIS A 72 17.96 -10.23 -0.76
CA HIS A 72 18.38 -8.91 -0.29
C HIS A 72 17.17 -8.16 0.32
N VAL A 73 17.38 -7.50 1.44
CA VAL A 73 16.39 -6.64 2.09
C VAL A 73 16.94 -5.22 2.15
N ILE A 74 16.19 -4.27 1.60
CA ILE A 74 16.43 -2.84 1.73
C ILE A 74 15.47 -2.32 2.80
N ALA A 75 15.99 -2.02 3.98
CA ALA A 75 15.22 -1.58 5.14
C ALA A 75 15.28 -0.06 5.26
N VAL A 76 14.16 0.62 5.00
CA VAL A 76 14.05 2.08 5.04
C VAL A 76 13.47 2.52 6.37
N GLU A 77 14.29 3.16 7.22
CA GLU A 77 13.92 3.58 8.57
C GLU A 77 14.23 5.05 8.79
N ARG A 78 13.28 5.78 9.34
CA ARG A 78 13.42 7.20 9.66
C ARG A 78 13.93 7.42 11.09
N ASP A 79 13.65 6.48 11.98
CA ASP A 79 14.04 6.57 13.39
C ASP A 79 15.50 6.09 13.58
N GLU A 80 16.43 7.03 13.64
CA GLU A 80 17.87 6.74 13.81
C GLU A 80 18.18 5.82 15.00
N ARG A 81 17.33 5.81 16.04
CA ARG A 81 17.51 4.93 17.20
C ARG A 81 17.42 3.45 16.84
N ALA A 82 16.70 3.11 15.76
CA ALA A 82 16.53 1.74 15.30
C ALA A 82 17.75 1.22 14.51
N LEU A 83 18.61 2.11 14.00
CA LEU A 83 19.73 1.73 13.15
C LEU A 83 20.67 0.74 13.82
N GLY A 84 21.01 0.96 15.10
CA GLY A 84 21.87 0.03 15.84
C GLY A 84 21.29 -1.38 15.98
N ALA A 85 19.97 -1.53 16.12
CA ALA A 85 19.30 -2.83 16.13
C ALA A 85 19.34 -3.51 14.76
N LEU A 86 19.17 -2.74 13.67
CA LEU A 86 19.26 -3.24 12.29
C LEU A 86 20.70 -3.63 11.93
N GLU A 87 21.70 -2.93 12.42
CA GLU A 87 23.11 -3.29 12.25
C GLU A 87 23.46 -4.63 12.92
N GLU A 88 22.89 -4.95 14.09
CA GLU A 88 23.05 -6.28 14.70
C GLU A 88 22.50 -7.37 13.77
N ILE A 89 21.36 -7.12 13.13
CA ILE A 89 20.78 -8.05 12.14
C ILE A 89 21.67 -8.14 10.89
N SER A 90 22.19 -7.01 10.38
CA SER A 90 23.07 -6.99 9.21
C SER A 90 24.35 -7.81 9.43
N ARG A 91 24.94 -7.75 10.64
CA ARG A 91 26.11 -8.58 10.99
C ARG A 91 25.78 -10.08 10.98
N ARG A 92 24.56 -10.47 11.35
CA ARG A 92 24.10 -11.87 11.32
C ARG A 92 23.83 -12.37 9.91
N TYR A 93 23.45 -11.49 9.00
CA TYR A 93 23.13 -11.76 7.60
C TYR A 93 23.99 -10.92 6.64
N PRO A 94 25.32 -11.15 6.60
CA PRO A 94 26.25 -10.30 5.87
C PRO A 94 25.90 -10.19 4.38
N GLY A 95 25.89 -8.95 3.87
CA GLY A 95 25.59 -8.67 2.45
C GLY A 95 24.12 -8.82 2.04
N ARG A 96 23.21 -9.17 2.98
CA ARG A 96 21.80 -9.39 2.65
C ARG A 96 20.84 -8.29 3.20
N LEU A 97 21.33 -7.40 4.03
CA LEU A 97 20.57 -6.28 4.58
C LEU A 97 21.26 -4.96 4.28
N GLU A 98 20.59 -4.10 3.55
CA GLU A 98 20.95 -2.71 3.33
C GLU A 98 20.04 -1.82 4.19
N ILE A 99 20.63 -0.96 5.01
CA ILE A 99 19.92 -0.07 5.92
C ILE A 99 19.97 1.34 5.34
N VAL A 100 18.80 1.91 5.08
CA VAL A 100 18.66 3.27 4.54
C VAL A 100 17.97 4.15 5.58
N CYS A 101 18.68 5.14 6.11
CA CYS A 101 18.09 6.15 7.00
C CYS A 101 17.40 7.23 6.16
N ALA A 102 16.08 7.09 5.96
CA ALA A 102 15.31 8.01 5.13
C ALA A 102 13.82 8.05 5.51
N ASP A 103 13.15 9.13 5.09
CA ASP A 103 11.70 9.20 5.11
C ASP A 103 11.14 8.46 3.89
N ALA A 104 10.34 7.43 4.13
CA ALA A 104 9.75 6.59 3.08
C ALA A 104 8.89 7.37 2.07
N GLN A 105 8.31 8.51 2.45
CA GLN A 105 7.52 9.36 1.55
C GLN A 105 8.38 10.11 0.52
N HIS A 106 9.68 10.19 0.74
CA HIS A 106 10.63 10.87 -0.14
C HIS A 106 11.73 9.93 -0.68
N PHE A 107 11.63 8.64 -0.36
CA PHE A 107 12.62 7.65 -0.77
C PHE A 107 12.27 7.04 -2.13
N ASP A 108 13.24 7.10 -3.05
CA ASP A 108 13.16 6.40 -4.34
C ASP A 108 14.08 5.17 -4.32
N PRO A 109 13.56 3.95 -4.37
CA PRO A 109 14.36 2.73 -4.35
C PRO A 109 15.04 2.41 -5.68
N ARG A 110 14.61 3.01 -6.80
CA ARG A 110 15.08 2.64 -8.15
C ARG A 110 16.58 2.69 -8.34
N PRO A 111 17.33 3.66 -7.78
CA PRO A 111 18.79 3.66 -7.85
C PRO A 111 19.45 2.43 -7.21
N LEU A 112 18.84 1.86 -6.14
CA LEU A 112 19.34 0.67 -5.45
C LEU A 112 18.91 -0.63 -6.13
N LEU A 113 17.82 -0.61 -6.86
CA LEU A 113 17.27 -1.80 -7.54
C LEU A 113 17.95 -2.07 -8.88
N GLY A 114 18.46 -1.05 -9.57
CA GLY A 114 18.91 -1.17 -10.95
C GLY A 114 17.81 -1.72 -11.87
N SER A 115 18.05 -2.87 -12.48
CA SER A 115 17.04 -3.58 -13.30
C SER A 115 16.22 -4.61 -12.54
N THR A 116 16.50 -4.83 -11.26
CA THR A 116 15.82 -5.82 -10.43
C THR A 116 14.46 -5.29 -9.97
N ARG A 117 13.44 -6.13 -10.00
CA ARG A 117 12.15 -5.82 -9.40
C ARG A 117 12.13 -6.25 -7.94
N ALA A 118 11.30 -5.59 -7.13
CA ALA A 118 11.24 -5.84 -5.70
C ALA A 118 9.84 -6.27 -5.24
N LYS A 119 9.76 -6.86 -4.06
CA LYS A 119 8.52 -6.97 -3.28
C LYS A 119 8.54 -5.92 -2.18
N ILE A 120 7.42 -5.26 -1.93
CA ILE A 120 7.27 -4.36 -0.77
C ILE A 120 6.56 -5.14 0.33
N ILE A 121 7.25 -5.39 1.45
CA ILE A 121 6.67 -6.14 2.57
C ILE A 121 6.88 -5.30 3.84
N ALA A 122 5.80 -4.79 4.43
CA ALA A 122 5.94 -3.83 5.52
C ALA A 122 4.78 -3.86 6.52
N ASN A 123 5.14 -3.65 7.78
CA ASN A 123 4.23 -3.22 8.84
C ASN A 123 4.24 -1.69 8.89
N LEU A 124 3.47 -1.04 8.02
CA LEU A 124 3.51 0.40 7.83
C LEU A 124 3.02 1.19 9.06
N PRO A 125 3.66 2.32 9.40
CA PRO A 125 3.07 3.29 10.31
C PRO A 125 1.72 3.80 9.77
N TYR A 126 0.65 3.69 10.57
CA TYR A 126 -0.72 3.94 10.09
C TYR A 126 -0.96 5.34 9.53
N ASN A 127 -0.24 6.34 10.06
CA ASN A 127 -0.37 7.73 9.65
C ASN A 127 0.10 8.01 8.22
N ILE A 128 1.01 7.19 7.67
CA ILE A 128 1.56 7.34 6.31
C ILE A 128 1.15 6.20 5.36
N ALA A 129 0.60 5.11 5.89
CA ALA A 129 0.35 3.88 5.14
C ALA A 129 -0.50 4.10 3.88
N THR A 130 -1.60 4.87 3.99
CA THR A 130 -2.49 5.15 2.84
C THR A 130 -1.82 6.07 1.83
N ALA A 131 -1.05 7.06 2.27
CA ALA A 131 -0.32 7.96 1.37
C ALA A 131 0.72 7.18 0.55
N LEU A 132 1.54 6.35 1.20
CA LEU A 132 2.52 5.50 0.53
C LEU A 132 1.86 4.55 -0.49
N LEU A 133 0.73 3.93 -0.12
CA LEU A 133 0.00 3.07 -1.04
C LEU A 133 -0.47 3.84 -2.29
N ILE A 134 -1.04 5.02 -2.11
CA ILE A 134 -1.49 5.86 -3.23
C ILE A 134 -0.30 6.24 -4.11
N ASP A 135 0.83 6.63 -3.53
CA ASP A 135 2.05 7.00 -4.27
C ASP A 135 2.56 5.81 -5.10
N TRP A 136 2.64 4.60 -4.53
CA TRP A 136 3.07 3.40 -5.26
C TRP A 136 2.09 2.99 -6.36
N LEU A 137 0.78 3.13 -6.15
CA LEU A 137 -0.23 2.88 -7.20
C LEU A 137 -0.26 3.97 -8.28
N SER A 138 0.38 5.11 -8.02
CA SER A 138 0.43 6.28 -8.90
C SER A 138 1.71 6.38 -9.72
N ILE A 139 2.62 5.42 -9.58
CA ILE A 139 3.89 5.39 -10.32
C ILE A 139 3.63 5.39 -11.83
N GLU A 140 4.39 6.21 -12.55
CA GLU A 140 4.45 6.22 -13.99
C GLU A 140 5.92 6.20 -14.46
N PRO A 141 6.27 5.53 -15.58
CA PRO A 141 5.38 4.70 -16.39
C PRO A 141 4.99 3.39 -15.68
N TRP A 142 3.83 2.83 -16.07
CA TRP A 142 3.38 1.53 -15.60
C TRP A 142 3.84 0.40 -16.56
N PRO A 143 4.20 -0.82 -16.12
CA PRO A 143 4.12 -1.35 -14.74
C PRO A 143 5.21 -0.80 -13.82
N PRO A 144 4.95 -0.83 -12.47
CA PRO A 144 5.87 -0.29 -11.48
C PRO A 144 7.12 -1.16 -11.31
N TRP A 145 8.11 -0.67 -10.57
CA TRP A 145 9.35 -1.38 -10.22
C TRP A 145 9.16 -2.53 -9.22
N TYR A 146 7.98 -2.73 -8.68
CA TYR A 146 7.66 -3.83 -7.76
C TYR A 146 6.72 -4.86 -8.39
N ASP A 147 6.82 -6.11 -7.91
CA ASP A 147 5.98 -7.24 -8.37
C ASP A 147 4.79 -7.50 -7.45
N MET A 148 4.92 -7.14 -6.19
CA MET A 148 3.92 -7.41 -5.15
C MET A 148 4.11 -6.48 -3.98
N MET A 149 3.02 -6.17 -3.31
CA MET A 149 3.00 -5.55 -1.99
C MET A 149 2.27 -6.47 -1.01
N VAL A 150 2.86 -6.68 0.18
CA VAL A 150 2.22 -7.30 1.35
C VAL A 150 2.33 -6.30 2.48
N LEU A 151 1.24 -5.61 2.75
CA LEU A 151 1.22 -4.44 3.60
C LEU A 151 0.19 -4.59 4.70
N MET A 152 0.48 -4.01 5.86
CA MET A 152 -0.47 -3.98 6.96
C MET A 152 -1.15 -2.62 7.08
N PHE A 153 -2.47 -2.67 7.23
CA PHE A 153 -3.35 -1.50 7.43
C PHE A 153 -4.28 -1.73 8.62
N GLN A 154 -4.86 -0.66 9.14
CA GLN A 154 -6.06 -0.79 9.98
C GLN A 154 -7.16 -1.48 9.17
N ARG A 155 -7.97 -2.32 9.83
CA ARG A 155 -8.99 -3.15 9.15
C ARG A 155 -9.93 -2.32 8.25
N GLU A 156 -10.42 -1.19 8.73
CA GLU A 156 -11.28 -0.30 7.94
C GLU A 156 -10.60 0.17 6.64
N VAL A 157 -9.29 0.50 6.69
CA VAL A 157 -8.53 0.90 5.51
C VAL A 157 -8.33 -0.29 4.57
N ALA A 158 -8.02 -1.47 5.10
CA ALA A 158 -7.89 -2.69 4.31
C ALA A 158 -9.19 -3.04 3.56
N GLU A 159 -10.33 -2.94 4.24
CA GLU A 159 -11.65 -3.14 3.64
C GLU A 159 -11.90 -2.15 2.50
N ARG A 160 -11.53 -0.87 2.65
CA ARG A 160 -11.64 0.13 1.59
C ARG A 160 -10.72 -0.17 0.38
N ILE A 161 -9.53 -0.73 0.61
CA ILE A 161 -8.58 -1.08 -0.45
C ILE A 161 -9.14 -2.21 -1.34
N VAL A 162 -9.72 -3.24 -0.73
CA VAL A 162 -10.18 -4.43 -1.45
C VAL A 162 -11.62 -4.32 -1.94
N ALA A 163 -12.39 -3.33 -1.46
CA ALA A 163 -13.80 -3.17 -1.77
C ALA A 163 -14.08 -3.06 -3.27
N ARG A 164 -15.19 -3.65 -3.69
CA ARG A 164 -15.74 -3.64 -5.04
C ARG A 164 -17.08 -2.88 -5.06
N GLU A 165 -17.64 -2.70 -6.24
CA GLU A 165 -18.98 -2.15 -6.40
C GLU A 165 -20.01 -2.93 -5.56
N ASN A 166 -20.91 -2.21 -4.92
CA ASN A 166 -21.93 -2.64 -3.96
C ASN A 166 -21.39 -3.00 -2.55
N ASP A 167 -20.10 -3.00 -2.31
CA ASP A 167 -19.57 -3.09 -0.95
C ASP A 167 -19.77 -1.78 -0.18
N GLU A 168 -20.06 -1.86 1.11
CA GLU A 168 -20.25 -0.67 1.96
C GLU A 168 -18.96 0.18 2.03
N ALA A 169 -17.80 -0.46 2.05
CA ALA A 169 -16.49 0.21 2.11
C ALA A 169 -16.02 0.77 0.77
N TYR A 170 -16.73 0.50 -0.35
CA TYR A 170 -16.31 0.93 -1.67
C TYR A 170 -16.23 2.45 -1.81
N GLY A 171 -15.14 2.92 -2.40
CA GLY A 171 -14.86 4.34 -2.54
C GLY A 171 -13.63 4.62 -3.40
N ARG A 172 -13.15 5.85 -3.37
CA ARG A 172 -12.01 6.31 -4.18
C ARG A 172 -10.78 5.42 -4.09
N LEU A 173 -10.44 4.98 -2.86
CA LEU A 173 -9.27 4.12 -2.64
C LEU A 173 -9.45 2.75 -3.30
N GLY A 174 -10.64 2.16 -3.19
CA GLY A 174 -10.98 0.91 -3.85
C GLY A 174 -10.93 1.03 -5.38
N VAL A 175 -11.43 2.12 -5.96
CA VAL A 175 -11.33 2.38 -7.41
C VAL A 175 -9.87 2.40 -7.85
N LEU A 176 -9.01 3.22 -7.21
CA LEU A 176 -7.60 3.33 -7.57
C LEU A 176 -6.86 1.99 -7.41
N ALA A 177 -7.03 1.33 -6.25
CA ALA A 177 -6.32 0.09 -5.93
C ALA A 177 -6.70 -1.03 -6.90
N ASN A 178 -8.00 -1.19 -7.19
CA ASN A 178 -8.49 -2.26 -8.04
C ASN A 178 -8.35 -2.00 -9.53
N TRP A 179 -8.14 -0.74 -9.93
CA TRP A 179 -7.70 -0.40 -11.27
C TRP A 179 -6.25 -0.87 -11.53
N ARG A 180 -5.33 -0.62 -10.57
CA ARG A 180 -3.90 -0.88 -10.73
C ARG A 180 -3.46 -2.28 -10.28
N ALA A 181 -4.19 -2.91 -9.35
CA ALA A 181 -3.75 -4.16 -8.73
C ALA A 181 -4.90 -5.14 -8.47
N GLU A 182 -4.53 -6.41 -8.33
CA GLU A 182 -5.38 -7.41 -7.70
C GLU A 182 -5.17 -7.34 -6.19
N THR A 183 -6.25 -7.08 -5.46
CA THR A 183 -6.21 -6.83 -4.02
C THR A 183 -6.90 -7.94 -3.24
N LYS A 184 -6.31 -8.33 -2.09
CA LYS A 184 -6.89 -9.36 -1.21
C LYS A 184 -6.47 -9.14 0.23
N ILE A 185 -7.41 -9.15 1.19
CA ILE A 185 -7.11 -9.33 2.61
C ILE A 185 -6.73 -10.78 2.83
N LEU A 186 -5.58 -11.02 3.45
CA LEU A 186 -5.06 -12.36 3.70
C LEU A 186 -5.45 -12.87 5.08
N PHE A 187 -5.30 -12.04 6.11
CA PHE A 187 -5.68 -12.32 7.48
C PHE A 187 -5.65 -11.07 8.35
N ASP A 188 -6.34 -11.17 9.48
CA ASP A 188 -6.38 -10.13 10.50
C ASP A 188 -5.33 -10.38 11.59
N ILE A 189 -4.91 -9.29 12.24
CA ILE A 189 -3.98 -9.28 13.37
C ILE A 189 -4.64 -8.55 14.53
N SER A 190 -4.76 -9.26 15.67
CA SER A 190 -5.32 -8.70 16.88
C SER A 190 -4.47 -7.53 17.40
N PRO A 191 -5.09 -6.48 17.96
CA PRO A 191 -4.38 -5.42 18.65
C PRO A 191 -3.40 -5.91 19.71
N ALA A 192 -3.70 -7.03 20.40
CA ALA A 192 -2.85 -7.61 21.43
C ALA A 192 -1.46 -8.08 20.94
N ALA A 193 -1.27 -8.23 19.61
CA ALA A 193 0.02 -8.60 19.02
C ALA A 193 1.04 -7.45 19.02
N PHE A 194 0.60 -6.22 19.29
CA PHE A 194 1.42 -5.01 19.13
C PHE A 194 1.83 -4.40 20.49
N VAL A 195 2.96 -3.70 20.47
CA VAL A 195 3.43 -2.88 21.59
C VAL A 195 3.85 -1.50 21.07
N PRO A 196 3.18 -0.41 21.48
CA PRO A 196 1.93 -0.38 22.22
C PRO A 196 0.76 -0.96 21.41
N GLN A 197 -0.29 -1.38 22.12
CA GLN A 197 -1.48 -1.93 21.50
C GLN A 197 -2.28 -0.83 20.77
N PRO A 198 -2.58 -0.96 19.47
CA PRO A 198 -3.48 -0.05 18.75
C PRO A 198 -4.93 -0.25 19.22
N LYS A 199 -5.78 0.73 18.93
CA LYS A 199 -7.21 0.68 19.30
C LYS A 199 -8.05 -0.24 18.41
N VAL A 200 -7.55 -0.62 17.24
CA VAL A 200 -8.29 -1.32 16.19
C VAL A 200 -7.51 -2.52 15.67
N THR A 201 -8.21 -3.51 15.16
CA THR A 201 -7.65 -4.65 14.44
C THR A 201 -6.91 -4.18 13.20
N SER A 202 -5.82 -4.86 12.87
CA SER A 202 -5.07 -4.66 11.64
C SER A 202 -5.34 -5.81 10.66
N SER A 203 -5.17 -5.57 9.37
CA SER A 203 -5.29 -6.59 8.35
C SER A 203 -4.09 -6.55 7.41
N VAL A 204 -3.61 -7.71 7.02
CA VAL A 204 -2.57 -7.86 6.02
C VAL A 204 -3.22 -7.95 4.64
N VAL A 205 -2.84 -7.04 3.76
CA VAL A 205 -3.36 -6.94 2.39
C VAL A 205 -2.25 -7.28 1.41
N ARG A 206 -2.57 -8.15 0.45
CA ARG A 206 -1.72 -8.40 -0.71
C ARG A 206 -2.25 -7.62 -1.90
N LEU A 207 -1.35 -6.94 -2.60
CA LEU A 207 -1.63 -6.25 -3.85
C LEU A 207 -0.63 -6.74 -4.90
N VAL A 208 -1.15 -7.23 -6.03
CA VAL A 208 -0.33 -7.66 -7.18
C VAL A 208 -0.63 -6.73 -8.36
N PRO A 209 0.35 -5.97 -8.86
CA PRO A 209 0.14 -5.06 -9.98
C PRO A 209 -0.41 -5.77 -11.20
N ARG A 210 -1.45 -5.21 -11.82
CA ARG A 210 -1.91 -5.63 -13.15
C ARG A 210 -0.87 -5.19 -14.16
N LEU A 211 -0.39 -6.07 -15.02
CA LEU A 211 0.61 -5.72 -16.03
C LEU A 211 0.07 -4.71 -17.05
N ALA A 212 -1.19 -4.84 -17.42
CA ALA A 212 -1.88 -3.98 -18.38
C ALA A 212 -3.25 -3.55 -17.82
N PRO A 213 -3.31 -2.61 -16.87
CA PRO A 213 -4.57 -2.04 -16.42
C PRO A 213 -5.23 -1.30 -17.60
N GLN A 214 -6.55 -1.18 -17.58
CA GLN A 214 -7.25 -0.40 -18.60
C GLN A 214 -6.65 1.01 -18.69
N ALA A 215 -6.26 1.43 -19.90
CA ALA A 215 -5.60 2.71 -20.10
C ALA A 215 -6.57 3.87 -19.80
N CYS A 216 -6.19 4.80 -18.93
CA CYS A 216 -6.81 6.10 -18.76
C CYS A 216 -5.81 7.05 -18.08
N GLU A 217 -6.05 8.33 -18.16
CA GLU A 217 -5.30 9.31 -17.41
C GLU A 217 -5.62 9.18 -15.92
N ARG A 218 -4.60 8.91 -15.08
CA ARG A 218 -4.77 8.74 -13.63
C ARG A 218 -5.48 9.95 -12.99
N ARG A 219 -5.06 11.17 -13.33
CA ARG A 219 -5.66 12.38 -12.78
C ARG A 219 -7.15 12.50 -13.12
N ALA A 220 -7.55 12.12 -14.32
CA ALA A 220 -8.96 12.11 -14.71
C ALA A 220 -9.75 11.07 -13.90
N LEU A 221 -9.20 9.87 -13.69
CA LEU A 221 -9.81 8.85 -12.85
C LEU A 221 -9.98 9.32 -11.40
N GLU A 222 -8.96 9.92 -10.81
CA GLU A 222 -9.02 10.48 -9.46
C GLU A 222 -10.09 11.57 -9.34
N GLN A 223 -10.22 12.44 -10.35
CA GLN A 223 -11.21 13.52 -10.38
C GLN A 223 -12.63 12.97 -10.51
N VAL A 224 -12.86 12.00 -11.39
CA VAL A 224 -14.17 11.36 -11.54
C VAL A 224 -14.56 10.65 -10.25
N ALA A 225 -13.66 9.86 -9.66
CA ALA A 225 -13.91 9.18 -8.41
C ALA A 225 -14.15 10.16 -7.25
N ALA A 226 -13.36 11.25 -7.18
CA ALA A 226 -13.54 12.27 -6.15
C ALA A 226 -14.90 12.99 -6.28
N ALA A 227 -15.32 13.35 -7.49
CA ALA A 227 -16.62 13.95 -7.75
C ALA A 227 -17.76 12.98 -7.38
N ALA A 228 -17.69 11.75 -7.85
CA ALA A 228 -18.73 10.75 -7.63
C ALA A 228 -18.92 10.41 -6.15
N PHE A 229 -17.83 10.13 -5.41
CA PHE A 229 -17.88 9.76 -3.99
C PHE A 229 -17.92 10.95 -3.04
N GLY A 230 -17.62 12.16 -3.50
CA GLY A 230 -17.72 13.39 -2.69
C GLY A 230 -19.17 13.67 -2.22
N GLN A 231 -20.15 13.17 -2.94
CA GLN A 231 -21.57 13.22 -2.61
C GLN A 231 -22.20 11.82 -2.64
N ARG A 232 -21.68 10.89 -1.84
CA ARG A 232 -21.99 9.45 -1.87
C ARG A 232 -23.49 9.13 -1.93
N ARG A 233 -24.36 9.89 -1.23
CA ARG A 233 -25.81 9.65 -1.20
C ARG A 233 -26.56 10.20 -2.43
N LYS A 234 -25.88 10.94 -3.31
CA LYS A 234 -26.48 11.52 -4.54
C LYS A 234 -26.27 10.61 -5.74
N MET A 235 -27.17 10.74 -6.71
CA MET A 235 -27.04 10.09 -8.02
C MET A 235 -25.87 10.72 -8.80
N LEU A 236 -25.27 9.98 -9.75
CA LEU A 236 -24.17 10.46 -10.60
C LEU A 236 -24.52 11.77 -11.31
N ARG A 237 -25.76 11.95 -11.78
CA ARG A 237 -26.24 13.21 -12.39
C ARG A 237 -26.06 14.46 -11.51
N GLN A 238 -25.95 14.27 -10.20
CA GLN A 238 -25.72 15.38 -9.26
C GLN A 238 -24.25 15.47 -8.87
N SER A 239 -23.63 14.34 -8.49
CA SER A 239 -22.27 14.32 -7.97
C SER A 239 -21.22 14.70 -9.03
N LEU A 240 -21.43 14.30 -10.31
CA LEU A 240 -20.48 14.61 -11.40
C LEU A 240 -20.59 16.05 -11.94
N LYS A 241 -21.59 16.84 -11.53
CA LYS A 241 -21.70 18.26 -11.96
C LYS A 241 -20.47 19.10 -11.62
N SER A 242 -19.76 18.75 -10.54
CA SER A 242 -18.54 19.44 -10.12
C SER A 242 -17.39 19.36 -11.14
N LEU A 243 -17.48 18.46 -12.12
CA LEU A 243 -16.49 18.32 -13.19
C LEU A 243 -16.65 19.33 -14.33
N ALA A 244 -17.72 20.15 -14.30
CA ALA A 244 -18.06 21.14 -15.35
C ALA A 244 -18.23 20.53 -16.76
N VAL A 245 -18.71 19.29 -16.80
CA VAL A 245 -19.09 18.53 -18.01
C VAL A 245 -20.49 17.94 -17.82
N ASP A 246 -21.15 17.56 -18.92
CA ASP A 246 -22.45 16.89 -18.82
C ASP A 246 -22.31 15.51 -18.17
N PRO A 247 -22.93 15.27 -17.00
CA PRO A 247 -22.90 13.98 -16.33
C PRO A 247 -23.49 12.85 -17.17
N ALA A 248 -24.49 13.13 -18.01
CA ALA A 248 -25.11 12.12 -18.86
C ALA A 248 -24.11 11.59 -19.90
N ARG A 249 -23.27 12.46 -20.46
CA ARG A 249 -22.24 12.08 -21.42
C ARG A 249 -21.21 11.12 -20.79
N LEU A 250 -20.74 11.43 -19.56
CA LEU A 250 -19.82 10.55 -18.81
C LEU A 250 -20.46 9.18 -18.50
N ALA A 251 -21.71 9.20 -18.06
CA ALA A 251 -22.44 7.97 -17.72
C ALA A 251 -22.69 7.09 -18.96
N THR A 252 -23.02 7.69 -20.10
CA THR A 252 -23.21 6.99 -21.37
C THR A 252 -21.91 6.29 -21.82
N ALA A 253 -20.75 6.97 -21.73
CA ALA A 253 -19.46 6.37 -22.07
C ALA A 253 -19.12 5.15 -21.17
N ALA A 254 -19.63 5.14 -19.94
CA ALA A 254 -19.45 4.03 -19.00
C ALA A 254 -20.55 2.95 -19.10
N HIS A 255 -21.53 3.10 -20.00
CA HIS A 255 -22.73 2.25 -20.04
C HIS A 255 -23.48 2.16 -18.70
N VAL A 256 -23.50 3.27 -17.95
CA VAL A 256 -24.11 3.36 -16.63
C VAL A 256 -25.27 4.35 -16.67
N ASP A 257 -26.37 4.01 -16.02
CA ASP A 257 -27.47 4.94 -15.82
C ASP A 257 -27.03 6.09 -14.89
N VAL A 258 -27.19 7.34 -15.34
CA VAL A 258 -26.82 8.53 -14.59
C VAL A 258 -27.60 8.73 -13.28
N THR A 259 -28.68 7.98 -13.08
CA THR A 259 -29.46 7.93 -11.82
C THR A 259 -28.86 7.00 -10.77
N ARG A 260 -27.90 6.16 -11.13
CA ARG A 260 -27.18 5.31 -10.17
C ARG A 260 -26.33 6.13 -9.22
N ARG A 261 -25.93 5.52 -8.10
CA ARG A 261 -24.96 6.09 -7.15
C ARG A 261 -23.56 5.57 -7.42
N ALA A 262 -22.54 6.32 -6.99
CA ALA A 262 -21.13 5.96 -7.17
C ALA A 262 -20.78 4.55 -6.70
N GLU A 263 -21.33 4.11 -5.56
CA GLU A 263 -21.05 2.80 -4.96
C GLU A 263 -21.48 1.61 -5.81
N THR A 264 -22.36 1.82 -6.79
CA THR A 264 -22.83 0.74 -7.67
C THR A 264 -22.11 0.70 -9.02
N VAL A 265 -21.14 1.56 -9.24
CA VAL A 265 -20.37 1.67 -10.50
C VAL A 265 -19.10 0.82 -10.39
N PRO A 266 -18.86 -0.13 -11.31
CA PRO A 266 -17.64 -0.91 -11.31
C PRO A 266 -16.42 -0.04 -11.68
N VAL A 267 -15.23 -0.53 -11.37
CA VAL A 267 -13.96 0.18 -11.67
C VAL A 267 -13.86 0.53 -13.15
N ASP A 268 -14.24 -0.39 -14.05
CA ASP A 268 -14.23 -0.19 -15.48
C ASP A 268 -15.13 0.97 -15.94
N GLY A 269 -16.26 1.17 -15.24
CA GLY A 269 -17.14 2.31 -15.47
C GLY A 269 -16.47 3.64 -15.11
N PHE A 270 -15.73 3.68 -13.98
CA PHE A 270 -14.94 4.86 -13.62
C PHE A 270 -13.83 5.14 -14.62
N VAL A 271 -13.16 4.10 -15.14
CA VAL A 271 -12.13 4.24 -16.17
C VAL A 271 -12.72 4.80 -17.47
N ALA A 272 -13.87 4.30 -17.90
CA ALA A 272 -14.55 4.80 -19.08
C ALA A 272 -14.97 6.27 -18.95
N MET A 273 -15.54 6.66 -17.79
CA MET A 273 -15.84 8.07 -17.47
C MET A 273 -14.59 8.95 -17.47
N ALA A 274 -13.46 8.43 -16.97
CA ALA A 274 -12.20 9.17 -16.95
C ALA A 274 -11.65 9.43 -18.37
N ARG A 275 -11.71 8.43 -19.26
CA ARG A 275 -11.35 8.59 -20.67
C ARG A 275 -12.19 9.68 -21.33
N GLU A 276 -13.51 9.58 -21.21
CA GLU A 276 -14.43 10.57 -21.77
C GLU A 276 -14.17 11.98 -21.25
N LEU A 277 -13.87 12.11 -19.94
CA LEU A 277 -13.49 13.39 -19.34
C LEU A 277 -12.23 13.98 -19.98
N THR A 278 -11.20 13.14 -20.23
CA THR A 278 -9.98 13.56 -20.93
C THR A 278 -10.27 14.00 -22.35
N ASP A 279 -11.06 13.22 -23.11
CA ASP A 279 -11.42 13.53 -24.49
C ASP A 279 -12.18 14.85 -24.60
N ILE A 280 -13.16 15.10 -23.73
CA ILE A 280 -13.91 16.37 -23.68
C ILE A 280 -12.97 17.56 -23.45
N ARG A 281 -11.99 17.42 -22.56
CA ARG A 281 -11.04 18.50 -22.26
C ARG A 281 -10.09 18.78 -23.40
N ASN A 282 -9.59 17.75 -24.04
CA ASN A 282 -8.72 17.87 -25.21
C ASN A 282 -9.43 18.56 -26.38
N ILE A 283 -10.71 18.24 -26.62
CA ILE A 283 -11.52 18.93 -27.64
C ILE A 283 -11.65 20.42 -27.31
N LYS A 284 -11.95 20.76 -26.04
CA LYS A 284 -12.08 22.16 -25.60
C LYS A 284 -10.78 22.96 -25.71
N SER A 285 -9.64 22.31 -25.42
CA SER A 285 -8.32 22.95 -25.48
C SER A 285 -7.84 23.19 -26.93
N ASN A 286 -8.38 22.44 -27.89
CA ASN A 286 -8.03 22.53 -29.32
C ASN A 286 -9.05 23.37 -30.14
N MET A 287 -10.07 23.93 -29.49
CA MET A 287 -10.97 24.88 -30.14
C MET A 287 -10.31 26.27 -30.13
N PRO A 288 -10.19 26.95 -31.28
CA PRO A 288 -9.56 28.26 -31.41
C PRO A 288 -10.31 29.37 -30.66
#